data_60db52863ad3eb7bbf656de31cb2c1db
#
_entry.id   60db52863ad3eb7bbf656de31cb2c1db
#
_cell.length_a   1.000
_cell.length_b   1.000
_cell.length_c   1.000
_cell.angle_alpha   90.00
_cell.angle_beta   90.00
_cell.angle_gamma   90.00
#
_symmetry.space_group_name_H-M   'P 1'
#
loop_
_entity.id
_entity.type
_entity.pdbx_description
1 polymer ?
#
loop_
_entity_poly.entity_id
_entity_poly.type
_entity_poly.pdbx_seq_one_letter_code
_entity_poly.pdbx_strand_id
1 'polypeptide(L)'
;MAALLEELAPELGPIETATDGDAVAWSAGGVTFAELTDGGVELRLDPAIAAAASHTPDTDPSTRGPEWIRFHPRALDDHAIDRLEAWFALAVRRANQTGGRP
;
A
#
# COMPACT_ATOMS: atom_id res chain seq x y z
N MET A 1 5.59 9.18 6.55
CA MET A 1 5.23 7.96 5.79
C MET A 1 5.44 8.13 4.29
N ALA A 2 5.09 9.27 3.73
CA ALA A 2 5.28 9.53 2.31
C ALA A 2 6.74 9.37 1.86
N ALA A 3 7.68 9.93 2.60
CA ALA A 3 9.10 9.83 2.27
C ALA A 3 9.59 8.38 2.19
N LEU A 4 9.13 7.54 3.12
CA LEU A 4 9.49 6.12 3.12
C LEU A 4 8.97 5.42 1.87
N LEU A 5 7.71 5.67 1.50
CA LEU A 5 7.12 5.04 0.31
C LEU A 5 7.80 5.54 -0.98
N GLU A 6 8.18 6.80 -1.03
CA GLU A 6 8.91 7.37 -2.16
C GLU A 6 10.30 6.74 -2.32
N GLU A 7 10.93 6.37 -1.21
CA GLU A 7 12.22 5.67 -1.24
C GLU A 7 12.07 4.21 -1.65
N LEU A 8 11.00 3.55 -1.23
CA LEU A 8 10.76 2.15 -1.54
C LEU A 8 10.36 1.92 -2.99
N ALA A 9 9.56 2.81 -3.56
CA ALA A 9 8.98 2.61 -4.89
C ALA A 9 10.03 2.29 -5.98
N PRO A 10 11.12 3.06 -6.12
CA PRO A 10 12.11 2.78 -7.17
C PRO A 10 12.78 1.42 -7.02
N GLU A 11 12.89 0.89 -5.80
CA GLU A 11 13.53 -0.39 -5.53
C GLU A 11 12.65 -1.57 -5.93
N LEU A 12 11.34 -1.35 -6.08
CA LEU A 12 10.38 -2.41 -6.34
C LEU A 12 9.99 -2.52 -7.83
N GLY A 13 10.58 -1.69 -8.68
CA GLY A 13 10.36 -1.74 -10.11
C GLY A 13 9.66 -0.50 -10.66
N PRO A 14 9.12 -0.57 -11.89
CA PRO A 14 8.46 0.57 -12.51
C PRO A 14 7.14 0.87 -11.80
N ILE A 15 7.08 1.99 -11.10
CA ILE A 15 5.91 2.42 -10.36
C ILE A 15 5.62 3.88 -10.75
N GLU A 16 4.35 4.15 -11.04
CA GLU A 16 3.90 5.49 -11.33
C GLU A 16 3.31 6.12 -10.08
N THR A 17 3.58 7.39 -9.89
CA THR A 17 3.07 8.16 -8.75
C THR A 17 2.21 9.29 -9.26
N ALA A 18 1.03 9.46 -8.68
CA ALA A 18 0.13 10.56 -9.00
C ALA A 18 -0.25 11.28 -7.72
N THR A 19 -0.27 12.62 -7.78
CA THR A 19 -0.64 13.46 -6.65
C THR A 19 -1.93 14.19 -6.96
N ASP A 20 -2.88 14.19 -6.02
CA ASP A 20 -4.14 14.89 -6.13
C ASP A 20 -4.43 15.57 -4.81
N GLY A 21 -4.19 16.88 -4.73
CA GLY A 21 -4.25 17.62 -3.47
C GLY A 21 -3.24 17.06 -2.48
N ASP A 22 -3.73 16.62 -1.31
CA ASP A 22 -2.89 16.02 -0.29
C ASP A 22 -2.75 14.49 -0.44
N ALA A 23 -3.45 13.90 -1.39
CA ALA A 23 -3.41 12.47 -1.63
C ALA A 23 -2.31 12.11 -2.63
N VAL A 24 -1.65 10.97 -2.39
CA VAL A 24 -0.64 10.43 -3.32
C VAL A 24 -1.01 8.98 -3.62
N ALA A 25 -1.07 8.64 -4.89
CA ALA A 25 -1.42 7.30 -5.34
C ALA A 25 -0.24 6.67 -6.10
N TRP A 26 -0.04 5.38 -5.90
CA TRP A 26 0.98 4.60 -6.60
C TRP A 26 0.32 3.51 -7.42
N SER A 27 0.82 3.34 -8.65
CA SER A 27 0.31 2.36 -9.61
C SER A 27 1.45 1.58 -10.23
N ALA A 28 1.14 0.35 -10.63
CA ALA A 28 2.06 -0.48 -11.41
C ALA A 28 1.25 -1.19 -12.51
N GLY A 29 1.72 -1.14 -13.74
CA GLY A 29 1.02 -1.74 -14.86
C GLY A 29 -0.39 -1.18 -15.07
N GLY A 30 -0.62 0.08 -14.73
CA GLY A 30 -1.93 0.70 -14.85
C GLY A 30 -2.89 0.39 -13.69
N VAL A 31 -2.42 -0.34 -12.66
CA VAL A 31 -3.25 -0.73 -11.51
C VAL A 31 -2.81 0.04 -10.29
N THR A 32 -3.72 0.81 -9.70
CA THR A 32 -3.47 1.51 -8.45
C THR A 32 -3.46 0.50 -7.31
N PHE A 33 -2.39 0.49 -6.52
CA PHE A 33 -2.23 -0.46 -5.42
C PHE A 33 -2.04 0.20 -4.06
N ALA A 34 -1.81 1.50 -4.02
CA ALA A 34 -1.62 2.23 -2.77
C ALA A 34 -2.08 3.66 -2.91
N GLU A 35 -2.63 4.20 -1.83
CA GLU A 35 -3.01 5.60 -1.77
C GLU A 35 -2.76 6.12 -0.36
N LEU A 36 -2.00 7.20 -0.26
CA LEU A 36 -1.69 7.87 1.01
C LEU A 36 -2.56 9.11 1.15
N THR A 37 -3.26 9.21 2.28
CA THR A 37 -4.04 10.38 2.65
C THR A 37 -3.70 10.76 4.10
N ASP A 38 -4.32 11.81 4.62
CA ASP A 38 -4.09 12.24 6.00
C ASP A 38 -4.40 11.15 7.03
N GLY A 39 -5.34 10.28 6.72
CA GLY A 39 -5.76 9.24 7.65
C GLY A 39 -4.90 7.97 7.63
N GLY A 40 -3.92 7.90 6.72
CA GLY A 40 -3.06 6.73 6.60
C GLY A 40 -2.90 6.28 5.16
N VAL A 41 -2.33 5.11 4.97
CA VAL A 41 -2.12 4.53 3.64
C VAL A 41 -3.08 3.35 3.44
N GLU A 42 -3.70 3.31 2.26
CA GLU A 42 -4.51 2.17 1.85
C GLU A 42 -3.70 1.34 0.86
N LEU A 43 -3.70 0.03 1.04
CA LEU A 43 -2.90 -0.90 0.25
C LEU A 43 -3.78 -2.03 -0.27
N ARG A 44 -3.61 -2.38 -1.54
CA ARG A 44 -4.33 -3.49 -2.16
C ARG A 44 -3.48 -4.75 -2.08
N LEU A 45 -3.99 -5.74 -1.34
CA LEU A 45 -3.30 -7.00 -1.08
C LEU A 45 -4.16 -8.17 -1.55
N ASP A 46 -3.59 -9.36 -1.57
CA ASP A 46 -4.37 -10.57 -1.74
C ASP A 46 -5.44 -10.63 -0.63
N PRO A 47 -6.68 -11.04 -0.92
CA PRO A 47 -7.76 -11.03 0.09
C PRO A 47 -7.41 -11.76 1.39
N ALA A 48 -6.70 -12.88 1.32
CA ALA A 48 -6.29 -13.61 2.52
C ALA A 48 -5.26 -12.83 3.32
N ILE A 49 -4.34 -12.16 2.65
CA ILE A 49 -3.33 -11.32 3.29
C ILE A 49 -3.98 -10.08 3.89
N ALA A 50 -4.91 -9.47 3.17
CA ALA A 50 -5.64 -8.30 3.67
C ALA A 50 -6.44 -8.64 4.93
N ALA A 51 -7.10 -9.79 4.94
CA ALA A 51 -7.85 -10.24 6.12
C ALA A 51 -6.92 -10.45 7.33
N ALA A 52 -5.77 -11.07 7.12
CA ALA A 52 -4.79 -11.28 8.20
C ALA A 52 -4.22 -9.93 8.67
N ALA A 53 -3.88 -9.04 7.74
CA ALA A 53 -3.32 -7.74 8.07
C ALA A 53 -4.26 -6.88 8.91
N SER A 54 -5.56 -6.95 8.66
CA SER A 54 -6.53 -6.15 9.40
C SER A 54 -6.65 -6.54 10.88
N HIS A 55 -6.05 -7.65 11.29
CA HIS A 55 -5.97 -8.04 12.70
C HIS A 55 -4.72 -7.49 13.40
N THR A 56 -3.84 -6.80 12.69
CA THR A 56 -2.65 -6.20 13.30
C THR A 56 -2.97 -4.81 13.84
N PRO A 57 -2.17 -4.29 14.82
CA PRO A 57 -2.40 -2.96 15.36
C PRO A 57 -2.40 -1.87 14.30
N ASP A 58 -3.22 -0.85 14.49
CA ASP A 58 -3.34 0.33 13.63
C ASP A 58 -3.72 0.00 12.18
N THR A 59 -4.39 -1.13 11.97
CA THR A 59 -4.79 -1.59 10.65
C THR A 59 -6.26 -1.98 10.66
N ASP A 60 -7.01 -1.47 9.69
CA ASP A 60 -8.44 -1.75 9.54
C ASP A 60 -8.76 -2.19 8.12
N PRO A 61 -9.89 -2.87 7.92
CA PRO A 61 -10.39 -3.10 6.56
C PRO A 61 -10.71 -1.77 5.90
N SER A 62 -10.38 -1.64 4.63
CA SER A 62 -10.71 -0.44 3.87
C SER A 62 -12.11 -0.53 3.29
N THR A 63 -12.75 0.62 3.13
CA THR A 63 -14.05 0.71 2.44
C THR A 63 -13.95 0.43 0.95
N ARG A 64 -12.73 0.34 0.41
CA ARG A 64 -12.50 0.04 -1.02
C ARG A 64 -12.79 -1.40 -1.39
N GLY A 65 -12.83 -2.31 -0.42
CA GLY A 65 -13.17 -3.71 -0.67
C GLY A 65 -12.31 -4.69 0.13
N PRO A 66 -12.57 -6.00 -0.02
CA PRO A 66 -11.90 -7.03 0.79
C PRO A 66 -10.41 -7.21 0.46
N GLU A 67 -9.93 -6.64 -0.65
CA GLU A 67 -8.52 -6.69 -1.02
C GLU A 67 -7.73 -5.51 -0.47
N TRP A 68 -8.40 -4.56 0.18
CA TRP A 68 -7.79 -3.33 0.64
C TRP A 68 -7.73 -3.25 2.15
N ILE A 69 -6.60 -2.76 2.67
CA ILE A 69 -6.45 -2.44 4.10
C ILE A 69 -6.13 -0.96 4.23
N ARG A 70 -6.38 -0.42 5.42
CA ARG A 70 -6.01 0.93 5.79
C ARG A 70 -5.06 0.86 6.97
N PHE A 71 -3.83 1.30 6.77
CA PHE A 71 -2.80 1.31 7.79
C PHE A 71 -2.55 2.74 8.25
N HIS A 72 -2.78 2.99 9.55
CA HIS A 72 -2.69 4.32 10.14
C HIS A 72 -1.88 4.27 11.44
N PRO A 73 -0.57 4.03 11.38
CA PRO A 73 0.24 3.88 12.57
C PRO A 73 0.31 5.19 13.35
N ARG A 74 0.26 5.09 14.68
CA ARG A 74 0.39 6.26 15.56
C ARG A 74 1.79 6.83 15.52
N ALA A 75 2.78 5.98 15.28
CA ALA A 75 4.17 6.37 15.12
C ALA A 75 4.85 5.42 14.15
N LEU A 76 5.80 5.94 13.36
CA LEU A 76 6.60 5.12 12.46
C LEU A 76 7.79 4.52 13.22
N ASP A 77 7.49 3.61 14.15
CA ASP A 77 8.52 2.83 14.83
C ASP A 77 9.01 1.69 13.92
N ASP A 78 9.99 0.94 14.38
CA ASP A 78 10.60 -0.14 13.58
C ASP A 78 9.56 -1.18 13.14
N HIS A 79 8.60 -1.51 14.00
CA HIS A 79 7.56 -2.48 13.68
C HIS A 79 6.63 -1.95 12.60
N ALA A 80 6.25 -0.68 12.67
CA ALA A 80 5.39 -0.05 11.67
C ALA A 80 6.10 0.01 10.33
N ILE A 81 7.37 0.39 10.33
CA ILE A 81 8.19 0.45 9.11
C ILE A 81 8.30 -0.92 8.47
N ASP A 82 8.60 -1.96 9.25
CA ASP A 82 8.72 -3.33 8.74
C ASP A 82 7.42 -3.79 8.08
N ARG A 83 6.28 -3.54 8.73
CA ARG A 83 4.98 -3.90 8.16
C ARG A 83 4.69 -3.15 6.88
N LEU A 84 4.95 -1.85 6.88
CA LEU A 84 4.69 -1.02 5.71
C LEU A 84 5.54 -1.46 4.52
N GLU A 85 6.83 -1.72 4.74
CA GLU A 85 7.73 -2.19 3.69
C GLU A 85 7.25 -3.52 3.11
N ALA A 86 6.90 -4.47 3.97
CA ALA A 86 6.43 -5.78 3.55
C ALA A 86 5.13 -5.69 2.75
N TRP A 87 4.16 -4.93 3.26
CA TRP A 87 2.86 -4.81 2.60
C TRP A 87 2.94 -4.02 1.31
N PHE A 88 3.78 -2.99 1.26
CA PHE A 88 3.97 -2.20 0.04
C PHE A 88 4.56 -3.08 -1.06
N ALA A 89 5.56 -3.91 -0.73
CA ALA A 89 6.15 -4.85 -1.68
C ALA A 89 5.13 -5.88 -2.17
N LEU A 90 4.31 -6.41 -1.27
CA LEU A 90 3.25 -7.35 -1.64
C LEU A 90 2.20 -6.70 -2.54
N ALA A 91 1.87 -5.44 -2.27
CA ALA A 91 0.91 -4.69 -3.09
C ALA A 91 1.45 -4.46 -4.50
N VAL A 92 2.73 -4.13 -4.63
CA VAL A 92 3.39 -3.98 -5.93
C VAL A 92 3.34 -5.30 -6.70
N ARG A 93 3.70 -6.39 -6.04
CA ARG A 93 3.69 -7.73 -6.67
C ARG A 93 2.29 -8.07 -7.19
N ARG A 94 1.26 -7.83 -6.36
CA ARG A 94 -0.11 -8.12 -6.76
C ARG A 94 -0.54 -7.26 -7.96
N ALA A 95 -0.19 -5.97 -7.96
CA ALA A 95 -0.51 -5.08 -9.06
C ALA A 95 0.13 -5.56 -10.36
N ASN A 96 1.39 -5.99 -10.30
CA ASN A 96 2.09 -6.51 -11.48
C ASN A 96 1.47 -7.81 -11.98
N GLN A 97 1.01 -8.66 -11.08
CA GLN A 97 0.33 -9.90 -11.46
C GLN A 97 -1.02 -9.61 -12.13
N THR A 98 -1.69 -8.55 -11.71
CA THR A 98 -3.01 -8.18 -12.24
C THR A 98 -2.88 -7.39 -13.53
N GLY A 99 -2.07 -6.34 -13.54
CA GLY A 99 -1.99 -5.38 -14.64
C GLY A 99 -1.00 -5.74 -15.74
N GLY A 100 0.02 -6.51 -15.42
CA GLY A 100 1.08 -6.90 -16.36
C GLY A 100 0.75 -8.11 -17.21
N ARG A 101 -0.43 -8.64 -17.14
CA ARG A 101 -0.81 -9.83 -17.89
C ARG A 101 -1.45 -9.45 -19.22
N PRO A 102 -1.02 -10.08 -20.29
CA PRO A 102 -1.66 -9.88 -21.60
C PRO A 102 -3.09 -10.40 -21.60
#